data_983a4d9cac3bae72538410f4b0f850c0
#
_entry.id   983a4d9cac3bae72538410f4b0f850c0
#
_cell.length_a   1.000
_cell.length_b   1.000
_cell.length_c   1.000
_cell.angle_alpha   90.00
_cell.angle_beta   90.00
_cell.angle_gamma   90.00
#
_symmetry.space_group_name_H-M   'P 1'
#
loop_
_entity.id
_entity.type
_entity.pdbx_description
1 polymer ?
#
loop_
_entity_poly.entity_id
_entity_poly.type
_entity_poly.pdbx_seq_one_letter_code
_entity_poly.pdbx_strand_id
1 'polypeptide(L)'
;LHLSIRRQRQMCIRDRYKQTILGPLWAVIQPLLTTIVFTVIFGSLANLTTLDVKATEETVIPAFLFYMAGTICWSYFSSTVSSTANTFITNSSIMGKVYFPRLVSPAASTISNLISFGIQFAMFLIFLLYFIWKGKMEIRLSGYLFLFPILIIQMMMLAMGVGIIVSALTTKYRDLAMLIGFGLQLWQYGTPVAYGLRLVPEKYMKIYMLNPMTPIITSFRYIFFGTGYFHAGYYGMGWGSTMILFVLGIVLFNKVERTFMDTI
;
A
#
# COMPACT_ATOMS: atom_id res chain seq x y z
N LEU A 1 -24.13 8.66 13.84
CA LEU A 1 -22.99 8.52 12.92
C LEU A 1 -21.92 7.54 13.45
N HIS A 2 -21.50 7.67 14.71
CA HIS A 2 -20.46 6.82 15.32
C HIS A 2 -20.85 5.32 15.41
N LEU A 3 -22.12 5.03 15.72
CA LEU A 3 -22.66 3.67 15.84
C LEU A 3 -22.82 2.98 14.46
N SER A 4 -23.18 3.72 13.42
CA SER A 4 -23.31 3.18 12.06
C SER A 4 -21.95 2.84 11.45
N ILE A 5 -20.93 3.65 11.65
CA ILE A 5 -19.54 3.39 11.22
C ILE A 5 -18.99 2.15 11.93
N ARG A 6 -19.25 2.00 13.23
CA ARG A 6 -18.79 0.84 14.01
C ARG A 6 -19.45 -0.46 13.57
N ARG A 7 -20.78 -0.45 13.35
CA ARG A 7 -21.52 -1.63 12.85
C ARG A 7 -21.09 -2.01 11.44
N GLN A 8 -20.91 -1.03 10.56
CA GLN A 8 -20.50 -1.28 9.18
C GLN A 8 -19.08 -1.82 9.11
N ARG A 9 -18.16 -1.32 9.93
CA ARG A 9 -16.80 -1.86 10.04
C ARG A 9 -16.81 -3.31 10.53
N GLN A 10 -17.62 -3.63 11.55
CA GLN A 10 -17.75 -5.00 12.04
C GLN A 10 -18.40 -5.93 11.00
N MET A 11 -19.34 -5.44 10.21
CA MET A 11 -20.00 -6.19 9.14
C MET A 11 -19.02 -6.48 8.00
N CYS A 12 -18.26 -5.49 7.52
CA CYS A 12 -17.24 -5.65 6.48
C CYS A 12 -16.11 -6.61 6.89
N ILE A 13 -15.67 -6.57 8.15
CA ILE A 13 -14.63 -7.46 8.66
C ILE A 13 -15.18 -8.89 8.77
N ARG A 14 -16.38 -9.05 9.33
CA ARG A 14 -17.01 -10.36 9.54
C ARG A 14 -17.35 -11.06 8.23
N ASP A 15 -17.86 -10.34 7.24
CA ASP A 15 -18.26 -10.93 5.96
C ASP A 15 -17.06 -11.32 5.09
N ARG A 16 -15.93 -10.61 5.22
CA ARG A 16 -14.70 -10.97 4.51
C ARG A 16 -14.10 -12.30 4.96
N TYR A 17 -14.33 -12.71 6.22
CA TYR A 17 -13.71 -13.89 6.81
C TYR A 17 -14.66 -15.06 7.09
N LYS A 18 -15.99 -14.86 6.94
CA LYS A 18 -16.99 -15.83 7.39
C LYS A 18 -17.13 -17.09 6.53
N GLN A 19 -16.57 -17.10 5.31
CA GLN A 19 -16.73 -18.20 4.36
C GLN A 19 -15.41 -18.78 3.82
N THR A 20 -14.27 -18.44 4.43
CA THR A 20 -12.98 -18.94 4.00
C THR A 20 -12.36 -19.85 5.05
N ILE A 21 -11.89 -21.04 4.63
CA ILE A 21 -11.26 -22.03 5.52
C ILE A 21 -10.05 -21.44 6.24
N LEU A 22 -9.28 -20.57 5.57
CA LEU A 22 -8.07 -19.95 6.08
C LEU A 22 -8.29 -18.54 6.66
N GLY A 23 -9.47 -17.92 6.48
CA GLY A 23 -9.85 -16.62 7.04
C GLY A 23 -8.72 -15.56 7.00
N PRO A 24 -8.33 -15.03 8.19
CA PRO A 24 -7.28 -14.01 8.29
C PRO A 24 -5.90 -14.48 7.84
N LEU A 25 -5.64 -15.81 7.76
CA LEU A 25 -4.36 -16.36 7.33
C LEU A 25 -4.03 -15.99 5.88
N TRP A 26 -5.03 -15.76 5.02
CA TRP A 26 -4.79 -15.28 3.66
C TRP A 26 -4.08 -13.92 3.63
N ALA A 27 -4.34 -13.05 4.60
CA ALA A 27 -3.65 -11.77 4.72
C ALA A 27 -2.14 -11.93 4.96
N VAL A 28 -1.72 -13.08 5.49
CA VAL A 28 -0.31 -13.43 5.77
C VAL A 28 0.30 -14.24 4.62
N ILE A 29 -0.40 -15.27 4.16
CA ILE A 29 0.12 -16.23 3.17
C ILE A 29 0.46 -15.54 1.85
N GLN A 30 -0.43 -14.69 1.33
CA GLN A 30 -0.23 -14.06 0.03
C GLN A 30 1.01 -13.15 -0.01
N PRO A 31 1.25 -12.20 0.93
CA PRO A 31 2.48 -11.40 0.95
C PRO A 31 3.72 -12.23 1.23
N LEU A 32 3.63 -13.29 2.05
CA LEU A 32 4.74 -14.20 2.30
C LEU A 32 5.19 -14.91 1.03
N LEU A 33 4.25 -15.52 0.30
CA LEU A 33 4.56 -16.19 -0.97
C LEU A 33 5.19 -15.23 -1.97
N THR A 34 4.64 -14.02 -2.12
CA THR A 34 5.20 -12.98 -2.99
C THR A 34 6.62 -12.61 -2.54
N THR A 35 6.85 -12.47 -1.24
CA THR A 35 8.18 -12.17 -0.68
C THR A 35 9.17 -13.29 -0.95
N ILE A 36 8.76 -14.55 -0.77
CA ILE A 36 9.61 -15.72 -1.07
C ILE A 36 9.99 -15.75 -2.55
N VAL A 37 9.01 -15.58 -3.43
CA VAL A 37 9.23 -15.55 -4.89
C VAL A 37 10.20 -14.41 -5.25
N PHE A 38 10.00 -13.20 -4.74
CA PHE A 38 10.90 -12.09 -4.99
C PHE A 38 12.30 -12.32 -4.42
N THR A 39 12.40 -12.95 -3.25
CA THR A 39 13.70 -13.30 -2.64
C THR A 39 14.47 -14.29 -3.50
N VAL A 40 13.80 -15.30 -4.04
CA VAL A 40 14.43 -16.31 -4.90
C VAL A 40 14.81 -15.72 -6.25
N ILE A 41 13.88 -15.03 -6.91
CA ILE A 41 14.12 -14.51 -8.28
C ILE A 41 15.11 -13.34 -8.25
N PHE A 42 14.83 -12.31 -7.46
CA PHE A 42 15.62 -11.07 -7.48
C PHE A 42 16.78 -11.08 -6.49
N GLY A 43 16.66 -11.81 -5.37
CA GLY A 43 17.70 -11.92 -4.38
C GLY A 43 18.75 -12.95 -4.75
N SER A 44 18.34 -14.16 -5.06
CA SER A 44 19.26 -15.28 -5.30
C SER A 44 19.74 -15.37 -6.76
N LEU A 45 18.81 -15.28 -7.74
CA LEU A 45 19.15 -15.44 -9.15
C LEU A 45 19.73 -14.17 -9.78
N ALA A 46 19.13 -13.01 -9.51
CA ALA A 46 19.54 -11.75 -10.11
C ALA A 46 20.54 -10.94 -9.27
N ASN A 47 20.83 -11.35 -8.02
CA ASN A 47 21.73 -10.67 -7.08
C ASN A 47 21.47 -9.17 -6.90
N LEU A 48 20.24 -8.70 -7.13
CA LEU A 48 19.88 -7.28 -7.11
C LEU A 48 19.93 -6.67 -5.71
N THR A 49 19.80 -7.48 -4.67
CA THR A 49 19.91 -7.05 -3.27
C THR A 49 21.33 -6.65 -2.89
N THR A 50 22.33 -7.27 -3.46
CA THR A 50 23.74 -6.95 -3.13
C THR A 50 24.16 -5.57 -3.61
N LEU A 51 23.52 -5.04 -4.64
CA LEU A 51 23.80 -3.72 -5.19
C LEU A 51 23.26 -2.58 -4.32
N ASP A 52 22.14 -2.82 -3.62
CA ASP A 52 21.49 -1.80 -2.78
C ASP A 52 21.95 -1.86 -1.31
N VAL A 53 22.39 -3.03 -0.88
CA VAL A 53 22.76 -3.32 0.52
C VAL A 53 24.22 -2.98 0.82
N LYS A 54 25.08 -2.86 -0.18
CA LYS A 54 26.49 -2.44 -0.03
C LYS A 54 26.65 -0.93 0.24
N ALA A 55 25.74 -0.33 1.00
CA ALA A 55 25.84 1.10 1.31
C ALA A 55 26.91 1.42 2.36
N THR A 56 27.31 0.46 3.16
CA THR A 56 28.44 0.54 4.10
C THR A 56 28.92 -0.89 4.34
N GLU A 57 30.20 -1.11 4.43
CA GLU A 57 30.84 -2.45 4.56
C GLU A 57 30.37 -3.26 5.78
N GLU A 58 29.52 -2.72 6.65
CA GLU A 58 29.18 -3.29 7.95
C GLU A 58 27.76 -3.86 8.08
N THR A 59 26.81 -3.58 7.17
CA THR A 59 25.43 -4.05 7.38
C THR A 59 24.84 -4.78 6.18
N VAL A 60 24.76 -6.12 6.28
CA VAL A 60 24.09 -6.97 5.30
C VAL A 60 22.62 -7.11 5.68
N ILE A 61 21.71 -6.48 4.94
CA ILE A 61 20.28 -6.68 5.12
C ILE A 61 19.88 -7.99 4.43
N PRO A 62 19.21 -8.94 5.13
CA PRO A 62 18.70 -10.13 4.49
C PRO A 62 17.72 -9.78 3.36
N ALA A 63 17.94 -10.32 2.16
CA ALA A 63 17.13 -10.09 0.98
C ALA A 63 15.61 -10.29 1.28
N PHE A 64 15.30 -11.29 2.08
CA PHE A 64 13.94 -11.58 2.50
C PHE A 64 13.27 -10.40 3.20
N LEU A 65 13.93 -9.75 4.16
CA LEU A 65 13.39 -8.58 4.87
C LEU A 65 13.24 -7.38 3.96
N PHE A 66 14.20 -7.18 3.05
CA PHE A 66 14.18 -6.08 2.09
C PHE A 66 12.95 -6.16 1.17
N TYR A 67 12.67 -7.33 0.61
CA TYR A 67 11.48 -7.54 -0.23
C TYR A 67 10.19 -7.52 0.58
N MET A 68 10.20 -8.10 1.78
CA MET A 68 9.05 -8.10 2.68
C MET A 68 8.59 -6.69 3.03
N ALA A 69 9.50 -5.77 3.34
CA ALA A 69 9.19 -4.36 3.60
C ALA A 69 8.46 -3.69 2.42
N GLY A 70 8.91 -3.95 1.20
CA GLY A 70 8.25 -3.42 -0.01
C GLY A 70 6.89 -4.07 -0.29
N THR A 71 6.81 -5.41 -0.16
CA THR A 71 5.58 -6.15 -0.45
C THR A 71 4.44 -5.85 0.52
N ILE A 72 4.72 -5.60 1.80
CA ILE A 72 3.69 -5.23 2.79
C ILE A 72 3.08 -3.88 2.47
N CYS A 73 3.90 -2.86 2.19
CA CYS A 73 3.42 -1.54 1.81
C CYS A 73 2.61 -1.60 0.51
N TRP A 74 3.09 -2.34 -0.48
CA TRP A 74 2.41 -2.53 -1.75
C TRP A 74 1.09 -3.29 -1.59
N SER A 75 1.06 -4.36 -0.81
CA SER A 75 -0.12 -5.18 -0.55
C SER A 75 -1.25 -4.35 0.07
N TYR A 76 -0.92 -3.50 1.04
CA TYR A 76 -1.90 -2.58 1.63
C TYR A 76 -2.45 -1.60 0.60
N PHE A 77 -1.57 -0.94 -0.17
CA PHE A 77 -1.96 0.01 -1.21
C PHE A 77 -2.87 -0.64 -2.24
N SER A 78 -2.43 -1.74 -2.84
CA SER A 78 -3.14 -2.47 -3.89
C SER A 78 -4.50 -3.00 -3.41
N SER A 79 -4.56 -3.60 -2.22
CA SER A 79 -5.81 -4.09 -1.62
C SER A 79 -6.79 -2.95 -1.34
N THR A 80 -6.29 -1.81 -0.86
CA THR A 80 -7.14 -0.65 -0.55
C THR A 80 -7.66 0.00 -1.82
N VAL A 81 -6.82 0.19 -2.84
CA VAL A 81 -7.27 0.70 -4.15
C VAL A 81 -8.33 -0.22 -4.76
N SER A 82 -8.08 -1.53 -4.78
CA SER A 82 -9.02 -2.50 -5.35
C SER A 82 -10.36 -2.55 -4.59
N SER A 83 -10.32 -2.55 -3.25
CA SER A 83 -11.55 -2.58 -2.45
C SER A 83 -12.33 -1.27 -2.57
N THR A 84 -11.64 -0.13 -2.61
CA THR A 84 -12.26 1.18 -2.78
C THR A 84 -12.86 1.33 -4.18
N ALA A 85 -12.17 0.90 -5.21
CA ALA A 85 -12.62 0.93 -6.59
C ALA A 85 -13.93 0.15 -6.81
N ASN A 86 -14.08 -0.99 -6.14
CA ASN A 86 -15.25 -1.85 -6.25
C ASN A 86 -16.38 -1.49 -5.26
N THR A 87 -16.19 -0.51 -4.40
CA THR A 87 -17.12 -0.16 -3.32
C THR A 87 -18.52 0.16 -3.84
N PHE A 88 -18.65 0.91 -4.94
CA PHE A 88 -19.96 1.28 -5.49
C PHE A 88 -20.67 0.12 -6.17
N ILE A 89 -19.91 -0.74 -6.85
CA ILE A 89 -20.49 -1.93 -7.49
C ILE A 89 -21.02 -2.88 -6.44
N THR A 90 -20.25 -3.12 -5.38
CA THR A 90 -20.60 -4.07 -4.32
C THR A 90 -21.74 -3.57 -3.41
N ASN A 91 -21.83 -2.26 -3.16
CA ASN A 91 -22.80 -1.67 -2.25
C ASN A 91 -23.98 -0.97 -2.96
N SER A 92 -24.12 -1.13 -4.27
CA SER A 92 -25.18 -0.49 -5.07
C SER A 92 -26.58 -0.73 -4.53
N SER A 93 -26.87 -1.95 -4.06
CA SER A 93 -28.18 -2.34 -3.50
C SER A 93 -28.53 -1.63 -2.18
N ILE A 94 -27.53 -1.20 -1.42
CA ILE A 94 -27.72 -0.52 -0.12
C ILE A 94 -27.77 0.99 -0.34
N MET A 95 -26.97 1.52 -1.26
CA MET A 95 -26.87 2.95 -1.53
C MET A 95 -28.16 3.56 -2.13
N GLY A 96 -28.97 2.75 -2.83
CA GLY A 96 -30.28 3.18 -3.37
C GLY A 96 -31.40 3.22 -2.33
N LYS A 97 -31.25 2.60 -1.16
CA LYS A 97 -32.31 2.45 -0.15
C LYS A 97 -32.15 3.35 1.07
N VAL A 98 -30.94 3.81 1.35
CA VAL A 98 -30.63 4.58 2.56
C VAL A 98 -29.77 5.78 2.18
N TYR A 99 -30.17 6.97 2.62
CA TYR A 99 -29.32 8.16 2.48
C TYR A 99 -28.07 8.01 3.36
N PHE A 100 -26.94 7.79 2.70
CA PHE A 100 -25.67 7.50 3.34
C PHE A 100 -24.55 8.34 2.69
N PRO A 101 -23.69 9.02 3.48
CA PRO A 101 -22.56 9.75 2.91
C PRO A 101 -21.64 8.74 2.18
N ARG A 102 -21.59 8.80 0.87
CA ARG A 102 -20.93 7.77 0.03
C ARG A 102 -19.43 7.63 0.28
N LEU A 103 -18.76 8.71 0.72
CA LEU A 103 -17.34 8.69 1.11
C LEU A 103 -17.03 7.81 2.34
N VAL A 104 -18.05 7.49 3.15
CA VAL A 104 -17.86 6.62 4.33
C VAL A 104 -17.47 5.20 3.93
N SER A 105 -17.98 4.71 2.80
CA SER A 105 -17.68 3.36 2.33
C SER A 105 -16.22 3.19 1.89
N PRO A 106 -15.62 4.07 1.05
CA PRO A 106 -14.17 4.09 0.79
C PRO A 106 -13.32 4.23 2.04
N ALA A 107 -13.70 5.13 2.96
CA ALA A 107 -12.99 5.30 4.22
C ALA A 107 -13.03 4.05 5.11
N ALA A 108 -14.18 3.40 5.20
CA ALA A 108 -14.34 2.14 5.94
C ALA A 108 -13.48 1.01 5.35
N SER A 109 -13.40 0.91 4.02
CA SER A 109 -12.54 -0.06 3.33
C SER A 109 -11.06 0.20 3.61
N THR A 110 -10.64 1.46 3.59
CA THR A 110 -9.27 1.88 3.89
C THR A 110 -8.85 1.50 5.31
N ILE A 111 -9.72 1.76 6.30
CA ILE A 111 -9.49 1.40 7.70
C ILE A 111 -9.53 -0.12 7.91
N SER A 112 -10.42 -0.83 7.24
CA SER A 112 -10.51 -2.30 7.32
C SER A 112 -9.22 -2.97 6.81
N ASN A 113 -8.66 -2.48 5.70
CA ASN A 113 -7.40 -2.99 5.15
C ASN A 113 -6.20 -2.69 6.06
N LEU A 114 -6.27 -1.66 6.92
CA LEU A 114 -5.23 -1.36 7.89
C LEU A 114 -5.06 -2.50 8.93
N ILE A 115 -6.12 -3.25 9.21
CA ILE A 115 -6.04 -4.44 10.08
C ILE A 115 -5.18 -5.52 9.41
N SER A 116 -5.40 -5.78 8.13
CA SER A 116 -4.58 -6.72 7.36
C SER A 116 -3.12 -6.26 7.28
N PHE A 117 -2.89 -4.96 7.10
CA PHE A 117 -1.56 -4.37 7.17
C PHE A 117 -0.91 -4.57 8.54
N GLY A 118 -1.67 -4.36 9.64
CA GLY A 118 -1.18 -4.57 11.01
C GLY A 118 -0.72 -6.02 11.24
N ILE A 119 -1.46 -7.00 10.73
CA ILE A 119 -1.08 -8.42 10.81
C ILE A 119 0.22 -8.67 10.02
N GLN A 120 0.33 -8.15 8.79
CA GLN A 120 1.52 -8.28 7.96
C GLN A 120 2.72 -7.57 8.58
N PHE A 121 2.49 -6.40 9.17
CA PHE A 121 3.52 -5.64 9.88
C PHE A 121 4.01 -6.36 11.14
N ALA A 122 3.11 -6.96 11.91
CA ALA A 122 3.49 -7.79 13.08
C ALA A 122 4.36 -8.98 12.63
N MET A 123 3.99 -9.65 11.54
CA MET A 123 4.81 -10.71 10.94
C MET A 123 6.19 -10.18 10.51
N PHE A 124 6.27 -9.01 9.89
CA PHE A 124 7.54 -8.37 9.53
C PHE A 124 8.41 -8.13 10.76
N LEU A 125 7.84 -7.63 11.85
CA LEU A 125 8.56 -7.42 13.11
C LEU A 125 9.09 -8.74 13.71
N ILE A 126 8.32 -9.81 13.64
CA ILE A 126 8.75 -11.14 14.10
C ILE A 126 9.97 -11.62 13.32
N PHE A 127 9.94 -11.51 11.99
CA PHE A 127 11.10 -11.88 11.16
C PHE A 127 12.29 -10.95 11.38
N LEU A 128 12.05 -9.64 11.55
CA LEU A 128 13.10 -8.68 11.87
C LEU A 128 13.82 -9.08 13.16
N LEU A 129 13.07 -9.32 14.24
CA LEU A 129 13.61 -9.77 15.54
C LEU A 129 14.36 -11.11 15.42
N TYR A 130 13.84 -12.05 14.64
CA TYR A 130 14.50 -13.33 14.38
C TYR A 130 15.88 -13.17 13.73
N PHE A 131 16.01 -12.31 12.70
CA PHE A 131 17.28 -12.07 12.03
C PHE A 131 18.28 -11.32 12.91
N ILE A 132 17.80 -10.42 13.77
CA ILE A 132 18.60 -9.74 14.77
C ILE A 132 19.13 -10.75 15.80
N TRP A 133 18.26 -11.59 16.34
CA TRP A 133 18.64 -12.63 17.31
C TRP A 133 19.69 -13.60 16.74
N LYS A 134 19.64 -13.89 15.44
CA LYS A 134 20.66 -14.68 14.75
C LYS A 134 22.00 -13.94 14.49
N GLY A 135 22.11 -12.69 14.90
CA GLY A 135 23.32 -11.89 14.64
C GLY A 135 23.60 -11.57 13.17
N LYS A 136 22.58 -11.73 12.31
CA LYS A 136 22.70 -11.45 10.87
C LYS A 136 22.43 -10.00 10.48
N MET A 137 22.00 -9.19 11.45
CA MET A 137 21.67 -7.78 11.25
C MET A 137 21.83 -7.03 12.57
N GLU A 138 22.51 -5.88 12.53
CA GLU A 138 22.52 -4.93 13.65
C GLU A 138 21.32 -4.00 13.55
N ILE A 139 20.65 -3.78 14.70
CA ILE A 139 19.58 -2.78 14.76
C ILE A 139 20.22 -1.40 14.72
N ARG A 140 20.09 -0.73 13.62
CA ARG A 140 20.20 0.74 13.56
C ARG A 140 18.80 1.33 13.47
N LEU A 141 18.02 1.23 14.56
CA LEU A 141 16.77 1.97 14.65
C LEU A 141 17.10 3.44 14.44
N SER A 142 16.76 3.91 13.24
CA SER A 142 16.94 5.30 12.91
C SER A 142 16.06 6.13 13.86
N GLY A 143 16.57 7.27 14.37
CA GLY A 143 15.77 8.21 15.18
C GLY A 143 14.48 8.69 14.49
N TYR A 144 14.26 8.26 13.25
CA TYR A 144 13.06 8.56 12.44
C TYR A 144 11.88 7.60 12.65
N LEU A 145 11.90 6.76 13.71
CA LEU A 145 10.77 5.85 14.01
C LEU A 145 9.44 6.61 14.21
N PHE A 146 9.50 7.87 14.68
CA PHE A 146 8.32 8.73 14.80
C PHE A 146 7.68 9.11 13.45
N LEU A 147 8.41 8.96 12.33
CA LEU A 147 7.86 9.16 10.97
C LEU A 147 6.96 8.00 10.53
N PHE A 148 7.03 6.85 11.18
CA PHE A 148 6.25 5.68 10.80
C PHE A 148 4.72 5.92 10.82
N PRO A 149 4.11 6.52 11.86
CA PRO A 149 2.69 6.86 11.84
C PRO A 149 2.31 7.82 10.70
N ILE A 150 3.18 8.81 10.41
CA ILE A 150 2.97 9.78 9.35
C ILE A 150 2.99 9.09 7.99
N LEU A 151 3.88 8.11 7.80
CA LEU A 151 3.99 7.31 6.59
C LEU A 151 2.74 6.44 6.38
N ILE A 152 2.17 5.86 7.45
CA ILE A 152 0.91 5.12 7.38
C ILE A 152 -0.22 6.05 6.91
N ILE A 153 -0.33 7.25 7.49
CA ILE A 153 -1.33 8.24 7.10
C ILE A 153 -1.17 8.62 5.63
N GLN A 154 0.05 8.87 5.17
CA GLN A 154 0.35 9.16 3.77
C GLN A 154 -0.11 8.02 2.85
N MET A 155 0.20 6.78 3.22
CA MET A 155 -0.18 5.59 2.45
C MET A 155 -1.69 5.40 2.42
N MET A 156 -2.40 5.67 3.54
CA MET A 156 -3.87 5.65 3.60
C MET A 156 -4.49 6.69 2.67
N MET A 157 -4.00 7.93 2.71
CA MET A 157 -4.50 9.02 1.87
C MET A 157 -4.26 8.73 0.40
N LEU A 158 -3.08 8.24 0.04
CA LEU A 158 -2.76 7.86 -1.32
C LEU A 158 -3.68 6.75 -1.85
N ALA A 159 -3.81 5.66 -1.09
CA ALA A 159 -4.61 4.51 -1.49
C ALA A 159 -6.10 4.87 -1.60
N MET A 160 -6.62 5.68 -0.67
CA MET A 160 -7.99 6.18 -0.72
C MET A 160 -8.18 7.12 -1.92
N GLY A 161 -7.28 8.07 -2.16
CA GLY A 161 -7.37 9.03 -3.26
C GLY A 161 -7.39 8.34 -4.62
N VAL A 162 -6.43 7.46 -4.88
CA VAL A 162 -6.37 6.65 -6.11
C VAL A 162 -7.59 5.74 -6.23
N GLY A 163 -7.97 5.07 -5.14
CA GLY A 163 -9.14 4.19 -5.13
C GLY A 163 -10.44 4.92 -5.47
N ILE A 164 -10.63 6.14 -4.97
CA ILE A 164 -11.78 6.98 -5.29
C ILE A 164 -11.77 7.43 -6.76
N ILE A 165 -10.61 7.83 -7.31
CA ILE A 165 -10.47 8.17 -8.74
C ILE A 165 -10.88 6.99 -9.60
N VAL A 166 -10.33 5.81 -9.30
CA VAL A 166 -10.64 4.59 -10.05
C VAL A 166 -12.12 4.23 -9.90
N SER A 167 -12.69 4.36 -8.71
CA SER A 167 -14.10 4.11 -8.44
C SER A 167 -15.02 5.03 -9.26
N ALA A 168 -14.68 6.31 -9.36
CA ALA A 168 -15.42 7.27 -10.20
C ALA A 168 -15.38 6.88 -11.69
N LEU A 169 -14.24 6.36 -12.16
CA LEU A 169 -14.07 5.91 -13.54
C LEU A 169 -14.81 4.59 -13.82
N THR A 170 -14.74 3.62 -12.90
CA THR A 170 -15.41 2.31 -13.03
C THR A 170 -16.93 2.41 -12.96
N THR A 171 -17.45 3.41 -12.28
CA THR A 171 -18.88 3.71 -12.26
C THR A 171 -19.41 4.09 -13.66
N LYS A 172 -18.60 4.81 -14.44
CA LYS A 172 -18.95 5.19 -15.81
C LYS A 172 -18.63 4.08 -16.82
N TYR A 173 -17.52 3.39 -16.63
CA TYR A 173 -17.01 2.37 -17.56
C TYR A 173 -16.71 1.07 -16.79
N ARG A 174 -17.65 0.13 -16.82
CA ARG A 174 -17.56 -1.15 -16.05
C ARG A 174 -16.34 -2.00 -16.44
N ASP A 175 -15.90 -1.92 -17.69
CA ASP A 175 -14.73 -2.67 -18.18
C ASP A 175 -13.43 -2.26 -17.50
N LEU A 176 -13.35 -1.03 -16.97
CA LEU A 176 -12.19 -0.57 -16.22
C LEU A 176 -11.96 -1.36 -14.93
N ALA A 177 -13.02 -1.98 -14.37
CA ALA A 177 -12.88 -2.83 -13.20
C ALA A 177 -11.94 -4.04 -13.43
N MET A 178 -11.96 -4.61 -14.63
CA MET A 178 -11.03 -5.69 -15.03
C MET A 178 -9.59 -5.19 -15.19
N LEU A 179 -9.41 -3.95 -15.64
CA LEU A 179 -8.09 -3.35 -15.88
C LEU A 179 -7.38 -2.91 -14.59
N ILE A 180 -8.11 -2.76 -13.47
CA ILE A 180 -7.53 -2.32 -12.20
C ILE A 180 -6.43 -3.27 -11.73
N GLY A 181 -6.70 -4.57 -11.73
CA GLY A 181 -5.73 -5.58 -11.30
C GLY A 181 -4.46 -5.53 -12.15
N PHE A 182 -4.60 -5.46 -13.46
CA PHE A 182 -3.48 -5.34 -14.38
C PHE A 182 -2.72 -4.03 -14.21
N GLY A 183 -3.44 -2.91 -14.08
CA GLY A 183 -2.83 -1.59 -13.86
C GLY A 183 -2.03 -1.53 -12.56
N LEU A 184 -2.56 -2.09 -11.47
CA LEU A 184 -1.83 -2.18 -10.19
C LEU A 184 -0.60 -3.08 -10.31
N GLN A 185 -0.69 -4.17 -11.05
CA GLN A 185 0.46 -5.06 -11.26
C GLN A 185 1.56 -4.35 -12.07
N LEU A 186 1.22 -3.62 -13.13
CA LEU A 186 2.20 -2.81 -13.87
C LEU A 186 2.81 -1.72 -12.99
N TRP A 187 1.99 -1.05 -12.19
CA TRP A 187 2.47 -0.02 -11.27
C TRP A 187 3.42 -0.58 -10.21
N GLN A 188 3.21 -1.83 -9.77
CA GLN A 188 4.12 -2.52 -8.85
C GLN A 188 5.53 -2.64 -9.43
N TYR A 189 5.66 -2.99 -10.70
CA TYR A 189 6.97 -3.06 -11.38
C TYR A 189 7.61 -1.69 -11.59
N GLY A 190 6.80 -0.65 -11.76
CA GLY A 190 7.26 0.75 -11.80
C GLY A 190 7.58 1.35 -10.44
N THR A 191 7.46 0.58 -9.37
CA THR A 191 7.76 1.00 -8.00
C THR A 191 8.88 0.13 -7.43
N PRO A 192 9.82 0.67 -6.63
CA PRO A 192 10.98 -0.09 -6.13
C PRO A 192 10.57 -1.09 -5.03
N VAL A 193 9.62 -1.99 -5.34
CA VAL A 193 9.18 -3.09 -4.47
C VAL A 193 10.18 -4.23 -4.55
N ALA A 194 10.51 -4.65 -5.78
CA ALA A 194 11.34 -5.81 -6.08
C ALA A 194 12.83 -5.46 -6.34
N TYR A 195 13.19 -4.20 -6.30
CA TYR A 195 14.57 -3.72 -6.51
C TYR A 195 14.85 -2.49 -5.65
N GLY A 196 16.13 -2.16 -5.54
CA GLY A 196 16.56 -0.99 -4.79
C GLY A 196 16.64 0.26 -5.67
N LEU A 197 16.50 1.42 -5.05
CA LEU A 197 16.50 2.70 -5.76
C LEU A 197 17.85 3.03 -6.41
N ARG A 198 18.96 2.48 -5.91
CA ARG A 198 20.31 2.68 -6.48
C ARG A 198 20.49 2.11 -7.88
N LEU A 199 19.63 1.17 -8.29
CA LEU A 199 19.62 0.65 -9.65
C LEU A 199 19.06 1.63 -10.68
N VAL A 200 18.36 2.67 -10.21
CA VAL A 200 17.77 3.69 -11.07
C VAL A 200 18.84 4.74 -11.41
N PRO A 201 19.14 4.98 -12.70
CA PRO A 201 20.07 6.03 -13.10
C PRO A 201 19.61 7.41 -12.58
N GLU A 202 20.56 8.25 -12.14
CA GLU A 202 20.27 9.57 -11.56
C GLU A 202 19.41 10.46 -12.48
N LYS A 203 19.59 10.33 -13.79
CA LYS A 203 18.80 11.04 -14.80
C LYS A 203 17.29 10.82 -14.64
N TYR A 204 16.85 9.62 -14.23
CA TYR A 204 15.44 9.25 -14.08
C TYR A 204 14.93 9.33 -12.63
N MET A 205 15.81 9.66 -11.68
CA MET A 205 15.49 9.68 -10.26
C MET A 205 14.31 10.61 -9.96
N LYS A 206 14.25 11.80 -10.56
CA LYS A 206 13.16 12.77 -10.36
C LYS A 206 11.80 12.22 -10.83
N ILE A 207 11.77 11.53 -11.98
CA ILE A 207 10.56 10.91 -12.52
C ILE A 207 10.12 9.77 -11.62
N TYR A 208 11.07 8.97 -11.13
CA TYR A 208 10.81 7.87 -10.22
C TYR A 208 10.24 8.34 -8.87
N MET A 209 10.72 9.46 -8.37
CA MET A 209 10.25 10.08 -7.13
C MET A 209 8.89 10.77 -7.28
N LEU A 210 8.44 11.05 -8.51
CA LEU A 210 7.09 11.55 -8.76
C LEU A 210 6.03 10.47 -8.47
N ASN A 211 6.40 9.19 -8.57
CA ASN A 211 5.55 8.08 -8.12
C ASN A 211 5.43 8.12 -6.59
N PRO A 212 4.26 8.43 -6.01
CA PRO A 212 4.12 8.64 -4.56
C PRO A 212 4.39 7.39 -3.72
N MET A 213 4.30 6.19 -4.30
CA MET A 213 4.65 4.94 -3.60
C MET A 213 6.16 4.75 -3.43
N THR A 214 6.99 5.35 -4.30
CA THR A 214 8.44 5.25 -4.20
C THR A 214 9.00 5.83 -2.89
N PRO A 215 8.72 7.10 -2.53
CA PRO A 215 9.20 7.66 -1.27
C PRO A 215 8.59 6.95 -0.04
N ILE A 216 7.38 6.39 -0.13
CA ILE A 216 6.78 5.63 0.97
C ILE A 216 7.60 4.37 1.27
N ILE A 217 7.87 3.55 0.24
CA ILE A 217 8.61 2.29 0.40
C ILE A 217 10.07 2.54 0.81
N THR A 218 10.73 3.54 0.21
CA THR A 218 12.12 3.87 0.56
C THR A 218 12.22 4.41 1.98
N SER A 219 11.29 5.26 2.42
CA SER A 219 11.24 5.74 3.80
C SER A 219 10.93 4.63 4.80
N PHE A 220 10.03 3.70 4.45
CA PHE A 220 9.76 2.53 5.29
C PHE A 220 11.03 1.70 5.50
N ARG A 221 11.76 1.40 4.42
CA ARG A 221 13.04 0.68 4.51
C ARG A 221 14.07 1.44 5.33
N TYR A 222 14.17 2.76 5.14
CA TYR A 222 15.10 3.60 5.89
C TYR A 222 14.81 3.62 7.39
N ILE A 223 13.54 3.68 7.80
CA ILE A 223 13.12 3.67 9.20
C ILE A 223 13.58 2.39 9.92
N PHE A 224 13.36 1.22 9.29
CA PHE A 224 13.60 -0.07 9.94
C PHE A 224 15.01 -0.63 9.75
N PHE A 225 15.66 -0.28 8.65
CA PHE A 225 17.00 -0.81 8.34
C PHE A 225 18.12 0.20 8.59
N GLY A 226 17.80 1.49 8.75
CA GLY A 226 18.79 2.54 8.90
C GLY A 226 19.65 2.77 7.64
N THR A 227 19.37 2.04 6.56
CA THR A 227 20.10 2.07 5.29
C THR A 227 19.15 2.34 4.14
N GLY A 228 19.64 3.00 3.10
CA GLY A 228 18.84 3.34 1.93
C GLY A 228 18.90 4.83 1.59
N TYR A 229 18.10 5.22 0.60
CA TYR A 229 18.08 6.58 0.09
C TYR A 229 16.91 7.34 0.75
N PHE A 230 17.23 8.18 1.73
CA PHE A 230 16.26 9.11 2.32
C PHE A 230 16.68 10.55 2.03
N HIS A 231 15.86 11.29 1.33
CA HIS A 231 16.06 12.71 1.08
C HIS A 231 14.74 13.45 1.37
N ALA A 232 14.79 14.40 2.30
CA ALA A 232 13.59 15.13 2.76
C ALA A 232 12.84 15.82 1.61
N GLY A 233 13.56 16.34 0.59
CA GLY A 233 12.95 16.95 -0.60
C GLY A 233 12.11 15.96 -1.41
N TYR A 234 12.59 14.74 -1.62
CA TYR A 234 11.86 13.71 -2.34
C TYR A 234 10.67 13.16 -1.53
N TYR A 235 10.83 13.07 -0.21
CA TYR A 235 9.72 12.74 0.68
C TYR A 235 8.62 13.80 0.60
N GLY A 236 8.99 15.08 0.57
CA GLY A 236 8.06 16.20 0.37
C GLY A 236 7.35 16.15 -1.00
N MET A 237 8.07 15.78 -2.08
CA MET A 237 7.44 15.56 -3.40
C MET A 237 6.41 14.42 -3.35
N GLY A 238 6.70 13.34 -2.63
CA GLY A 238 5.76 12.23 -2.41
C GLY A 238 4.50 12.67 -1.66
N TRP A 239 4.62 13.55 -0.67
CA TRP A 239 3.47 14.17 0.00
C TRP A 239 2.68 15.07 -0.95
N GLY A 240 3.36 15.89 -1.76
CA GLY A 240 2.71 16.74 -2.75
C GLY A 240 1.88 15.93 -3.75
N SER A 241 2.46 14.89 -4.34
CA SER A 241 1.74 14.00 -5.27
C SER A 241 0.58 13.25 -4.60
N THR A 242 0.75 12.81 -3.35
CA THR A 242 -0.32 12.19 -2.55
C THR A 242 -1.49 13.15 -2.34
N MET A 243 -1.21 14.39 -1.94
CA MET A 243 -2.24 15.42 -1.71
C MET A 243 -2.99 15.76 -3.00
N ILE A 244 -2.26 15.91 -4.11
CA ILE A 244 -2.88 16.16 -5.43
C ILE A 244 -3.83 15.03 -5.80
N LEU A 245 -3.40 13.77 -5.71
CA LEU A 245 -4.22 12.62 -6.04
C LEU A 245 -5.43 12.48 -5.10
N PHE A 246 -5.25 12.77 -3.82
CA PHE A 246 -6.33 12.71 -2.85
C PHE A 246 -7.40 13.79 -3.11
N VAL A 247 -6.99 15.03 -3.34
CA VAL A 247 -7.90 16.15 -3.64
C VAL A 247 -8.60 15.91 -4.99
N LEU A 248 -7.87 15.49 -6.02
CA LEU A 248 -8.45 15.12 -7.30
C LEU A 248 -9.49 14.01 -7.16
N GLY A 249 -9.20 13.01 -6.33
CA GLY A 249 -10.15 11.92 -6.03
C GLY A 249 -11.45 12.47 -5.46
N ILE A 250 -11.39 13.32 -4.44
CA ILE A 250 -12.58 13.92 -3.82
C ILE A 250 -13.36 14.79 -4.81
N VAL A 251 -12.67 15.60 -5.60
CA VAL A 251 -13.32 16.51 -6.60
C VAL A 251 -14.03 15.70 -7.68
N LEU A 252 -13.35 14.69 -8.27
CA LEU A 252 -13.95 13.81 -9.26
C LEU A 252 -15.14 13.03 -8.69
N PHE A 253 -15.04 12.57 -7.47
CA PHE A 253 -16.09 11.86 -6.79
C PHE A 253 -17.34 12.72 -6.62
N ASN A 254 -17.20 13.95 -6.11
CA ASN A 254 -18.32 14.87 -5.92
C ASN A 254 -18.99 15.23 -7.26
N LYS A 255 -18.22 15.29 -8.36
CA LYS A 255 -18.74 15.53 -9.69
C LYS A 255 -19.57 14.36 -10.22
N VAL A 256 -19.06 13.13 -10.05
CA VAL A 256 -19.75 11.91 -10.49
C VAL A 256 -21.01 11.66 -9.65
N GLU A 257 -20.95 11.94 -8.34
CA GLU A 257 -22.10 11.80 -7.44
C GLU A 257 -23.30 12.66 -7.89
N ARG A 258 -23.07 13.90 -8.31
CA ARG A 258 -24.13 14.78 -8.84
C ARG A 258 -24.76 14.24 -10.12
N THR A 259 -23.93 13.74 -11.03
CA THR A 259 -24.41 13.20 -12.32
C THR A 259 -25.21 11.89 -12.14
N PHE A 260 -24.93 11.12 -11.08
CA PHE A 260 -25.62 9.86 -10.79
C PHE A 260 -27.05 10.09 -10.25
N MET A 261 -27.29 11.23 -9.60
CA MET A 261 -28.63 11.59 -9.10
C MET A 261 -29.58 12.04 -10.22
N ASP A 262 -29.00 12.49 -11.35
CA ASP A 262 -29.78 12.94 -12.51
C ASP A 262 -30.17 11.79 -13.47
N THR A 263 -29.63 10.56 -13.23
CA THR A 263 -29.86 9.40 -14.12
C THR A 263 -30.68 8.27 -13.50
N ILE A 264 -31.11 8.42 -12.23
CA ILE A 264 -32.08 7.55 -11.54
C ILE A 264 -33.38 8.30 -11.34
#